data_fe3358b7e6edf3c32c30233e7a4b2dea
#
_entry.id   fe3358b7e6edf3c32c30233e7a4b2dea
#
_cell.length_a   1.000
_cell.length_b   1.000
_cell.length_c   1.000
_cell.angle_alpha   90.00
_cell.angle_beta   90.00
_cell.angle_gamma   90.00
#
_symmetry.space_group_name_H-M   'P 1'
#
loop_
_entity.id
_entity.type
_entity.pdbx_description
1 polymer ?
#
loop_
_entity_poly.entity_id
_entity_poly.type
_entity_poly.pdbx_seq_one_letter_code
_entity_poly.pdbx_strand_id
1 'polypeptide(L)'
;MLELKDLPTLLRAGETAIACEVPLQEKENFLQFVWAQCRLPHASNCYLWNLGVRRILQLQWCESLGWTRQPVTGYEPPSRSASIEEHFSILEFLQDFPEPGIFIVENLFPWLDGDRADTRRVFLGEYFSSRILNLAASFGEKGNRHLLLLGPRVTLSPHLEAVLPQVAMPPPTLLDVSAHLESQLVRGRARDRVELSQSALQGLARAAAGLTLAQVDAGLNLIAERHGGLDENSPRWMRDYKISQFARLNIEFQEEPNVQIGGLKLIQEDFAKFARLLEPEALRHGLQIPKGVILAGPPGTGKSFCAKRCAQMMGVSLILADWGALMGATPAASEANLRRLLYLAEATAPVVLYFDDMDKGLAVAESNADGGIARRLTGKLLTWMQDRTAPVLVLASVNRLQWLPPELTRPGRFDYIYYVDLPQPGERKEVMHSHLRRFDRRFAYGESVGEF
;
A
#
# COMPACT_ATOMS: atom_id res chain seq x y z
N MET A 1 14.50 -3.26 5.54
CA MET A 1 13.90 -4.52 5.08
C MET A 1 14.32 -4.70 3.63
N LEU A 2 14.79 -5.89 3.26
CA LEU A 2 15.19 -6.21 1.89
C LEU A 2 13.94 -6.41 1.02
N GLU A 3 14.08 -6.33 -0.31
CA GLU A 3 12.98 -6.56 -1.22
C GLU A 3 12.89 -8.03 -1.64
N LEU A 4 11.73 -8.46 -2.11
CA LEU A 4 11.50 -9.85 -2.56
C LEU A 4 12.52 -10.32 -3.61
N LYS A 5 12.99 -9.42 -4.48
CA LYS A 5 14.02 -9.72 -5.49
C LYS A 5 15.36 -10.17 -4.91
N ASP A 6 15.63 -9.84 -3.64
CA ASP A 6 16.86 -10.20 -2.94
C ASP A 6 16.82 -11.64 -2.36
N LEU A 7 15.61 -12.21 -2.22
CA LEU A 7 15.39 -13.53 -1.63
C LEU A 7 16.22 -14.65 -2.29
N PRO A 8 16.30 -14.76 -3.64
CA PRO A 8 17.14 -15.79 -4.27
C PRO A 8 18.62 -15.61 -3.96
N THR A 9 19.08 -14.38 -3.75
CA THR A 9 20.48 -14.07 -3.41
C THR A 9 20.78 -14.47 -1.98
N LEU A 10 19.89 -14.21 -1.04
CA LEU A 10 20.00 -14.64 0.35
C LEU A 10 20.10 -16.17 0.46
N LEU A 11 19.21 -16.89 -0.23
CA LEU A 11 19.23 -18.36 -0.24
C LEU A 11 20.54 -18.91 -0.82
N ARG A 12 21.05 -18.33 -1.91
CA ARG A 12 22.35 -18.70 -2.49
C ARG A 12 23.53 -18.35 -1.59
N ALA A 13 23.39 -17.29 -0.78
CA ALA A 13 24.40 -16.91 0.20
C ALA A 13 24.43 -17.84 1.44
N GLY A 14 23.47 -18.77 1.53
CA GLY A 14 23.41 -19.75 2.61
C GLY A 14 22.52 -19.35 3.79
N GLU A 15 21.71 -18.30 3.65
CA GLU A 15 20.72 -17.96 4.68
C GLU A 15 19.70 -19.08 4.82
N THR A 16 19.56 -19.58 6.03
CA THR A 16 18.76 -20.79 6.32
C THR A 16 17.36 -20.48 6.83
N ALA A 17 17.15 -19.30 7.43
CA ALA A 17 15.83 -18.85 7.88
C ALA A 17 15.62 -17.38 7.53
N ILE A 18 14.50 -17.07 6.88
CA ILE A 18 14.18 -15.73 6.40
C ILE A 18 12.73 -15.42 6.73
N ALA A 19 12.46 -14.22 7.25
CA ALA A 19 11.11 -13.72 7.50
C ALA A 19 10.59 -12.97 6.27
N CYS A 20 9.44 -13.39 5.73
CA CYS A 20 8.87 -12.86 4.50
C CYS A 20 7.53 -12.17 4.79
N GLU A 21 7.47 -10.86 4.52
CA GLU A 21 6.24 -10.07 4.58
C GLU A 21 5.58 -10.04 3.20
N VAL A 22 4.41 -10.66 3.10
CA VAL A 22 3.68 -10.79 1.85
C VAL A 22 2.19 -10.56 2.10
N PRO A 23 1.53 -9.65 1.38
CA PRO A 23 0.08 -9.49 1.46
C PRO A 23 -0.65 -10.81 1.18
N LEU A 24 -1.72 -11.09 1.93
CA LEU A 24 -2.46 -12.37 1.80
C LEU A 24 -2.95 -12.64 0.38
N GLN A 25 -3.33 -11.57 -0.34
CA GLN A 25 -3.80 -11.64 -1.72
C GLN A 25 -2.68 -12.03 -2.70
N GLU A 26 -1.43 -11.71 -2.37
CA GLU A 26 -0.25 -11.97 -3.20
C GLU A 26 0.45 -13.30 -2.90
N LYS A 27 -0.11 -14.10 -2.02
CA LYS A 27 0.49 -15.39 -1.61
C LYS A 27 0.80 -16.29 -2.81
N GLU A 28 -0.13 -16.43 -3.75
CA GLU A 28 0.07 -17.30 -4.92
C GLU A 28 1.19 -16.76 -5.83
N ASN A 29 1.29 -15.43 -6.01
CA ASN A 29 2.37 -14.79 -6.76
C ASN A 29 3.71 -14.97 -6.06
N PHE A 30 3.74 -14.88 -4.71
CA PHE A 30 4.93 -15.19 -3.92
C PHE A 30 5.37 -16.64 -4.09
N LEU A 31 4.45 -17.61 -4.01
CA LEU A 31 4.77 -19.02 -4.21
C LEU A 31 5.32 -19.29 -5.62
N GLN A 32 4.74 -18.64 -6.65
CA GLN A 32 5.26 -18.73 -8.03
C GLN A 32 6.66 -18.13 -8.14
N PHE A 33 6.92 -17.00 -7.50
CA PHE A 33 8.24 -16.40 -7.45
C PHE A 33 9.26 -17.33 -6.78
N VAL A 34 8.93 -17.90 -5.62
CA VAL A 34 9.80 -18.87 -4.92
C VAL A 34 10.07 -20.07 -5.82
N TRP A 35 9.04 -20.62 -6.45
CA TRP A 35 9.19 -21.76 -7.36
C TRP A 35 10.08 -21.46 -8.56
N ALA A 36 9.89 -20.30 -9.18
CA ALA A 36 10.61 -19.94 -10.41
C ALA A 36 12.05 -19.46 -10.17
N GLN A 37 12.29 -18.72 -9.07
CA GLN A 37 13.53 -17.97 -8.87
C GLN A 37 14.38 -18.44 -7.68
N CYS A 38 13.78 -19.13 -6.71
CA CYS A 38 14.45 -19.46 -5.45
C CYS A 38 14.93 -20.91 -5.37
N ARG A 39 14.48 -21.80 -6.25
CA ARG A 39 14.91 -23.19 -6.22
C ARG A 39 16.39 -23.32 -6.54
N LEU A 40 17.07 -24.07 -5.70
CA LEU A 40 18.49 -24.38 -5.85
C LEU A 40 18.66 -25.84 -6.30
N PRO A 41 19.74 -26.21 -7.00
CA PRO A 41 19.97 -27.59 -7.41
C PRO A 41 19.92 -28.60 -6.26
N HIS A 42 20.36 -28.17 -5.06
CA HIS A 42 20.39 -28.99 -3.83
C HIS A 42 19.15 -28.80 -2.94
N ALA A 43 18.24 -27.85 -3.28
CA ALA A 43 17.01 -27.55 -2.56
C ALA A 43 15.88 -27.24 -3.56
N SER A 44 15.58 -28.21 -4.44
CA SER A 44 14.62 -28.02 -5.56
C SER A 44 13.16 -28.18 -5.15
N ASN A 45 12.88 -28.86 -4.04
CA ASN A 45 11.54 -29.08 -3.54
C ASN A 45 11.03 -27.85 -2.77
N CYS A 46 9.74 -27.58 -2.87
CA CYS A 46 9.08 -26.55 -2.08
C CYS A 46 7.94 -27.17 -1.25
N TYR A 47 7.88 -26.80 0.01
CA TYR A 47 6.91 -27.31 0.96
C TYR A 47 6.17 -26.15 1.60
N LEU A 48 4.87 -26.31 1.83
CA LEU A 48 4.01 -25.33 2.47
C LEU A 48 3.27 -25.95 3.64
N TRP A 49 3.26 -25.25 4.76
CA TRP A 49 2.42 -25.56 5.89
C TRP A 49 1.67 -24.31 6.39
N ASN A 50 0.39 -24.48 6.74
CA ASN A 50 -0.39 -23.50 7.47
C ASN A 50 -1.45 -24.16 8.36
N LEU A 51 -1.95 -23.40 9.34
CA LEU A 51 -2.97 -23.87 10.28
C LEU A 51 -4.28 -24.34 9.63
N GLY A 52 -4.66 -23.76 8.49
CA GLY A 52 -5.93 -24.09 7.82
C GLY A 52 -5.91 -25.47 7.19
N VAL A 53 -4.77 -25.88 6.63
CA VAL A 53 -4.60 -27.20 5.97
C VAL A 53 -4.14 -28.26 6.96
N ARG A 54 -3.38 -27.86 8.00
CA ARG A 54 -2.85 -28.75 9.05
C ARG A 54 -2.00 -29.93 8.52
N ARG A 55 -1.48 -29.82 7.30
CA ARG A 55 -0.63 -30.81 6.63
C ARG A 55 0.52 -30.10 5.95
N ILE A 56 1.63 -30.78 5.79
CA ILE A 56 2.72 -30.29 4.94
C ILE A 56 2.37 -30.69 3.52
N LEU A 57 2.37 -29.72 2.63
CA LEU A 57 2.09 -29.90 1.21
C LEU A 57 3.35 -29.71 0.42
N GLN A 58 3.76 -30.70 -0.36
CA GLN A 58 4.74 -30.52 -1.40
C GLN A 58 4.09 -29.77 -2.58
N LEU A 59 4.72 -28.68 -3.01
CA LEU A 59 4.24 -27.82 -4.08
C LEU A 59 4.94 -28.17 -5.39
N GLN A 60 4.16 -28.26 -6.46
CA GLN A 60 4.65 -28.37 -7.84
C GLN A 60 3.84 -27.45 -8.72
N TRP A 61 4.50 -26.67 -9.55
CA TRP A 61 3.86 -25.76 -10.51
C TRP A 61 3.99 -26.30 -11.92
N CYS A 62 2.87 -26.28 -12.65
CA CYS A 62 2.81 -26.58 -14.07
C CYS A 62 2.03 -25.47 -14.77
N GLU A 63 2.56 -24.94 -15.88
CA GLU A 63 1.89 -23.85 -16.62
C GLU A 63 0.49 -24.21 -17.12
N SER A 64 0.23 -25.47 -17.45
CA SER A 64 -1.05 -25.95 -17.96
C SER A 64 -2.08 -26.28 -16.88
N LEU A 65 -1.65 -26.71 -15.69
CA LEU A 65 -2.49 -27.23 -14.62
C LEU A 65 -2.48 -26.35 -13.34
N GLY A 66 -1.58 -25.36 -13.28
CA GLY A 66 -1.37 -24.56 -12.10
C GLY A 66 -0.66 -25.32 -10.98
N TRP A 67 -1.01 -25.02 -9.72
CA TRP A 67 -0.43 -25.68 -8.56
C TRP A 67 -0.97 -27.09 -8.32
N THR A 68 -0.05 -28.06 -8.22
CA THR A 68 -0.33 -29.37 -7.65
C THR A 68 0.19 -29.40 -6.22
N ARG A 69 -0.65 -29.82 -5.27
CA ARG A 69 -0.37 -29.83 -3.83
C ARG A 69 -0.55 -31.26 -3.31
N GLN A 70 0.54 -31.93 -2.98
CA GLN A 70 0.52 -33.29 -2.51
C GLN A 70 0.88 -33.34 -1.02
N PRO A 71 0.06 -34.00 -0.16
CA PRO A 71 0.40 -34.16 1.25
C PRO A 71 1.69 -35.00 1.40
N VAL A 72 2.59 -34.54 2.25
CA VAL A 72 3.77 -35.29 2.64
C VAL A 72 3.38 -36.36 3.65
N THR A 73 3.88 -37.58 3.47
CA THR A 73 3.63 -38.69 4.38
C THR A 73 4.47 -38.57 5.66
N GLY A 74 3.93 -39.07 6.76
CA GLY A 74 4.64 -39.11 8.05
C GLY A 74 4.43 -37.91 8.99
N TYR A 75 3.78 -36.84 8.53
CA TYR A 75 3.31 -35.78 9.40
C TYR A 75 1.85 -35.98 9.78
N GLU A 76 1.61 -36.21 11.08
CA GLU A 76 0.26 -36.28 11.64
C GLU A 76 0.06 -35.08 12.56
N PRO A 77 -0.95 -34.21 12.28
CA PRO A 77 -1.23 -33.09 13.16
C PRO A 77 -1.75 -33.57 14.51
N PRO A 78 -1.42 -32.91 15.61
CA PRO A 78 -1.94 -33.24 16.93
C PRO A 78 -3.48 -33.28 16.96
N SER A 79 -4.04 -34.14 17.80
CA SER A 79 -5.50 -34.35 17.88
C SER A 79 -6.25 -33.08 18.24
N ARG A 80 -7.25 -32.78 17.50
CA ARG A 80 -8.41 -31.84 17.51
C ARG A 80 -8.41 -30.56 18.35
N SER A 81 -7.58 -30.32 19.33
CA SER A 81 -7.61 -29.08 20.11
C SER A 81 -6.46 -28.16 19.78
N ALA A 82 -6.79 -27.20 18.96
CA ALA A 82 -6.30 -25.84 18.91
C ALA A 82 -4.81 -25.55 19.04
N SER A 83 -4.25 -25.25 17.93
CA SER A 83 -3.46 -24.05 17.61
C SER A 83 -1.98 -24.02 18.00
N ILE A 84 -1.62 -24.02 19.25
CA ILE A 84 -0.22 -23.82 19.66
C ILE A 84 0.62 -25.08 19.51
N GLU A 85 0.02 -26.22 19.86
CA GLU A 85 0.66 -27.54 19.74
C GLU A 85 1.01 -27.88 18.29
N GLU A 86 0.22 -27.38 17.35
CA GLU A 86 0.48 -27.58 15.91
C GLU A 86 1.71 -26.82 15.43
N HIS A 87 1.93 -25.61 15.92
CA HIS A 87 3.14 -24.85 15.59
C HIS A 87 4.40 -25.48 16.21
N PHE A 88 4.28 -26.11 17.37
CA PHE A 88 5.37 -26.89 17.92
C PHE A 88 5.64 -28.14 17.08
N SER A 89 4.60 -28.90 16.80
CA SER A 89 4.65 -30.14 16.04
C SER A 89 5.29 -29.94 14.66
N ILE A 90 4.95 -28.86 13.95
CA ILE A 90 5.56 -28.60 12.63
C ILE A 90 7.05 -28.30 12.72
N LEU A 91 7.46 -27.46 13.68
CA LEU A 91 8.88 -27.13 13.84
C LEU A 91 9.72 -28.33 14.28
N GLU A 92 9.16 -29.22 15.12
CA GLU A 92 9.78 -30.48 15.52
C GLU A 92 9.91 -31.44 14.33
N PHE A 93 8.84 -31.61 13.58
CA PHE A 93 8.86 -32.48 12.40
C PHE A 93 9.87 -32.01 11.34
N LEU A 94 9.97 -30.71 11.10
CA LEU A 94 10.94 -30.15 10.13
C LEU A 94 12.40 -30.39 10.54
N GLN A 95 12.68 -30.50 11.83
CA GLN A 95 14.03 -30.79 12.32
C GLN A 95 14.52 -32.16 11.84
N ASP A 96 13.65 -33.16 11.88
CA ASP A 96 13.96 -34.56 11.55
C ASP A 96 13.58 -34.91 10.11
N PHE A 97 12.93 -34.02 9.39
CA PHE A 97 12.48 -34.26 8.00
C PHE A 97 13.69 -34.54 7.08
N PRO A 98 13.69 -35.67 6.33
CA PRO A 98 14.91 -36.12 5.61
C PRO A 98 15.17 -35.36 4.31
N GLU A 99 14.14 -34.82 3.63
CA GLU A 99 14.28 -34.29 2.29
C GLU A 99 14.79 -32.84 2.27
N PRO A 100 15.63 -32.49 1.28
CA PRO A 100 16.07 -31.13 1.07
C PRO A 100 14.95 -30.28 0.46
N GLY A 101 14.99 -28.98 0.70
CA GLY A 101 14.03 -28.07 0.07
C GLY A 101 13.82 -26.75 0.79
N ILE A 102 12.88 -25.99 0.27
CA ILE A 102 12.43 -24.72 0.83
C ILE A 102 11.11 -24.96 1.56
N PHE A 103 11.12 -24.71 2.87
CA PHE A 103 9.97 -24.90 3.75
C PHE A 103 9.31 -23.55 4.04
N ILE A 104 8.08 -23.37 3.58
CA ILE A 104 7.29 -22.15 3.79
C ILE A 104 6.30 -22.42 4.92
N VAL A 105 6.44 -21.70 6.03
CA VAL A 105 5.61 -21.87 7.23
C VAL A 105 4.87 -20.57 7.53
N GLU A 106 3.55 -20.65 7.56
CA GLU A 106 2.67 -19.52 7.84
C GLU A 106 2.19 -19.50 9.30
N ASN A 107 1.61 -18.36 9.70
CA ASN A 107 0.91 -18.16 10.98
C ASN A 107 1.79 -18.19 12.24
N LEU A 108 3.12 -18.04 12.12
CA LEU A 108 4.01 -18.00 13.30
C LEU A 108 4.19 -16.60 13.89
N PHE A 109 4.13 -15.53 13.10
CA PHE A 109 4.41 -14.16 13.56
C PHE A 109 3.59 -13.69 14.78
N PRO A 110 2.31 -14.06 14.95
CA PRO A 110 1.57 -13.68 16.17
C PRO A 110 2.20 -14.18 17.49
N TRP A 111 3.10 -15.16 17.41
CA TRP A 111 3.82 -15.72 18.57
C TRP A 111 5.24 -15.16 18.72
N LEU A 112 5.73 -14.43 17.73
CA LEU A 112 7.09 -13.92 17.64
C LEU A 112 7.21 -12.42 17.93
N ASP A 113 6.11 -11.72 18.21
CA ASP A 113 6.03 -10.26 18.32
C ASP A 113 6.69 -9.68 19.59
N GLY A 114 7.03 -10.52 20.58
CA GLY A 114 7.69 -10.08 21.81
C GLY A 114 6.85 -9.14 22.68
N ASP A 115 5.51 -9.13 22.52
CA ASP A 115 4.62 -8.32 23.37
C ASP A 115 4.79 -8.71 24.82
N ARG A 116 5.35 -7.78 25.62
CA ARG A 116 5.68 -7.98 27.04
C ARG A 116 4.50 -7.85 27.98
N ALA A 117 3.31 -7.51 27.49
CA ALA A 117 2.13 -7.31 28.31
C ALA A 117 1.57 -8.62 28.92
N ASP A 118 1.87 -9.76 28.27
CA ASP A 118 1.43 -11.10 28.71
C ASP A 118 2.63 -12.03 28.92
N THR A 119 2.90 -12.40 30.18
CA THR A 119 4.02 -13.29 30.54
C THR A 119 3.99 -14.63 29.80
N ARG A 120 2.80 -15.17 29.51
CA ARG A 120 2.66 -16.42 28.78
C ARG A 120 3.08 -16.24 27.31
N ARG A 121 2.75 -15.10 26.69
CA ARG A 121 3.18 -14.77 25.32
C ARG A 121 4.69 -14.56 25.23
N VAL A 122 5.28 -13.91 26.22
CA VAL A 122 6.76 -13.75 26.31
C VAL A 122 7.44 -15.11 26.33
N PHE A 123 7.01 -16.01 27.21
CA PHE A 123 7.60 -17.36 27.28
C PHE A 123 7.47 -18.14 25.96
N LEU A 124 6.30 -18.08 25.33
CA LEU A 124 6.05 -18.74 24.05
C LEU A 124 6.89 -18.12 22.93
N GLY A 125 6.99 -16.78 22.90
CA GLY A 125 7.83 -16.07 21.96
C GLY A 125 9.31 -16.46 22.05
N GLU A 126 9.84 -16.56 23.26
CA GLU A 126 11.21 -17.02 23.49
C GLU A 126 11.41 -18.50 23.09
N TYR A 127 10.45 -19.34 23.40
CA TYR A 127 10.48 -20.75 23.02
C TYR A 127 10.50 -20.92 21.48
N PHE A 128 9.55 -20.26 20.77
CA PHE A 128 9.52 -20.31 19.32
C PHE A 128 10.76 -19.70 18.69
N SER A 129 11.26 -18.60 19.23
CA SER A 129 12.49 -17.97 18.79
C SER A 129 13.67 -18.94 18.87
N SER A 130 13.83 -19.60 20.01
CA SER A 130 14.90 -20.60 20.21
C SER A 130 14.75 -21.79 19.25
N ARG A 131 13.52 -22.27 19.04
CA ARG A 131 13.26 -23.38 18.11
C ARG A 131 13.58 -23.01 16.67
N ILE A 132 13.21 -21.82 16.22
CA ILE A 132 13.51 -21.33 14.87
C ILE A 132 15.05 -21.23 14.68
N LEU A 133 15.77 -20.68 15.66
CA LEU A 133 17.22 -20.55 15.59
C LEU A 133 17.92 -21.92 15.56
N ASN A 134 17.48 -22.87 16.39
CA ASN A 134 18.00 -24.23 16.38
C ASN A 134 17.73 -24.94 15.04
N LEU A 135 16.52 -24.75 14.48
CA LEU A 135 16.16 -25.30 13.18
C LEU A 135 17.01 -24.69 12.07
N ALA A 136 17.22 -23.37 12.10
CA ALA A 136 18.08 -22.67 11.15
C ALA A 136 19.54 -23.16 11.22
N ALA A 137 20.07 -23.37 12.42
CA ALA A 137 21.42 -23.94 12.61
C ALA A 137 21.51 -25.35 12.02
N SER A 138 20.54 -26.23 12.34
CA SER A 138 20.49 -27.60 11.79
C SER A 138 20.39 -27.62 10.27
N PHE A 139 19.66 -26.67 9.69
CA PHE A 139 19.54 -26.51 8.23
C PHE A 139 20.88 -26.07 7.63
N GLY A 140 21.60 -25.17 8.32
CA GLY A 140 22.92 -24.69 7.91
C GLY A 140 23.94 -25.79 7.86
N GLU A 141 23.98 -26.71 8.85
CA GLU A 141 24.88 -27.87 8.88
C GLU A 141 24.68 -28.82 7.68
N LYS A 142 23.44 -28.98 7.24
CA LYS A 142 23.09 -29.82 6.10
C LYS A 142 23.25 -29.11 4.76
N GLY A 143 23.19 -27.78 4.75
CA GLY A 143 23.40 -26.88 3.60
C GLY A 143 22.40 -27.00 2.45
N ASN A 144 21.28 -27.70 2.64
CA ASN A 144 20.30 -27.98 1.58
C ASN A 144 18.86 -27.74 1.98
N ARG A 145 18.62 -26.96 3.07
CA ARG A 145 17.31 -26.67 3.60
C ARG A 145 17.21 -25.20 3.95
N HIS A 146 16.04 -24.61 3.66
CA HIS A 146 15.75 -23.21 3.94
C HIS A 146 14.33 -23.08 4.52
N LEU A 147 14.20 -22.25 5.55
CA LEU A 147 12.93 -21.93 6.20
C LEU A 147 12.49 -20.53 5.82
N LEU A 148 11.34 -20.40 5.21
CA LEU A 148 10.68 -19.12 4.95
C LEU A 148 9.50 -18.97 5.88
N LEU A 149 9.55 -18.02 6.81
CA LEU A 149 8.44 -17.65 7.66
C LEU A 149 7.56 -16.66 6.89
N LEU A 150 6.34 -17.02 6.57
CA LEU A 150 5.45 -16.22 5.73
C LEU A 150 4.29 -15.62 6.51
N GLY A 151 4.04 -14.34 6.31
CA GLY A 151 2.86 -13.66 6.85
C GLY A 151 2.61 -12.29 6.26
N PRO A 152 1.41 -11.74 6.50
CA PRO A 152 1.03 -10.44 5.96
C PRO A 152 1.75 -9.27 6.62
N ARG A 153 2.36 -9.50 7.75
CA ARG A 153 3.19 -8.57 8.50
C ARG A 153 4.23 -9.34 9.29
N VAL A 154 5.48 -8.92 9.18
CA VAL A 154 6.57 -9.45 10.00
C VAL A 154 6.61 -8.71 11.33
N THR A 155 6.41 -9.46 12.40
CA THR A 155 6.57 -8.98 13.79
C THR A 155 7.49 -9.96 14.49
N LEU A 156 8.68 -9.49 14.87
CA LEU A 156 9.71 -10.29 15.50
C LEU A 156 10.12 -9.69 16.84
N SER A 157 10.53 -10.56 17.78
CA SER A 157 11.21 -10.09 18.97
C SER A 157 12.56 -9.44 18.61
N PRO A 158 13.10 -8.51 19.42
CA PRO A 158 14.38 -7.86 19.14
C PRO A 158 15.53 -8.85 18.92
N HIS A 159 15.49 -10.02 19.55
CA HIS A 159 16.49 -11.06 19.38
C HIS A 159 16.43 -11.72 17.98
N LEU A 160 15.23 -12.02 17.50
CA LEU A 160 15.04 -12.56 16.15
C LEU A 160 15.27 -11.52 15.07
N GLU A 161 14.86 -10.29 15.33
CA GLU A 161 15.04 -9.17 14.39
C GLU A 161 16.54 -8.90 14.10
N ALA A 162 17.39 -9.12 15.07
CA ALA A 162 18.86 -8.98 14.92
C ALA A 162 19.50 -10.10 14.10
N VAL A 163 18.86 -11.26 13.96
CA VAL A 163 19.48 -12.48 13.39
C VAL A 163 18.80 -12.91 12.08
N LEU A 164 17.48 -12.77 11.99
CA LEU A 164 16.72 -13.20 10.80
C LEU A 164 16.66 -12.08 9.75
N PRO A 165 17.16 -12.31 8.55
CA PRO A 165 16.89 -11.43 7.42
C PRO A 165 15.40 -11.27 7.17
N GLN A 166 14.98 -10.05 6.93
CA GLN A 166 13.59 -9.72 6.65
C GLN A 166 13.45 -9.26 5.20
N VAL A 167 12.55 -9.89 4.47
CA VAL A 167 12.24 -9.60 3.07
C VAL A 167 10.78 -9.19 2.97
N ALA A 168 10.49 -8.10 2.30
CA ALA A 168 9.12 -7.67 2.03
C ALA A 168 8.81 -7.74 0.53
N MET A 169 7.59 -8.14 0.21
CA MET A 169 7.04 -7.98 -1.12
C MET A 169 6.52 -6.53 -1.24
N PRO A 170 7.20 -5.68 -2.03
CA PRO A 170 6.74 -4.30 -2.18
C PRO A 170 5.39 -4.28 -2.91
N PRO A 171 4.55 -3.26 -2.67
CA PRO A 171 3.38 -3.04 -3.51
C PRO A 171 3.81 -2.85 -4.97
N PRO A 172 3.00 -3.33 -5.94
CA PRO A 172 3.33 -3.17 -7.35
C PRO A 172 3.42 -1.69 -7.72
N THR A 173 4.45 -1.32 -8.45
CA THR A 173 4.62 0.02 -8.99
C THR A 173 3.64 0.25 -10.16
N LEU A 174 3.44 1.50 -10.56
CA LEU A 174 2.64 1.82 -11.75
C LEU A 174 3.17 1.11 -13.02
N LEU A 175 4.49 0.92 -13.13
CA LEU A 175 5.10 0.20 -14.24
C LEU A 175 4.78 -1.30 -14.19
N ASP A 176 4.80 -1.90 -13.00
CA ASP A 176 4.44 -3.31 -12.81
C ASP A 176 2.97 -3.55 -13.15
N VAL A 177 2.07 -2.66 -12.70
CA VAL A 177 0.65 -2.72 -13.04
C VAL A 177 0.45 -2.56 -14.55
N SER A 178 1.14 -1.62 -15.20
CA SER A 178 1.05 -1.43 -16.66
C SER A 178 1.51 -2.67 -17.43
N ALA A 179 2.66 -3.24 -17.06
CA ALA A 179 3.18 -4.45 -17.68
C ALA A 179 2.25 -5.65 -17.46
N HIS A 180 1.69 -5.77 -16.25
CA HIS A 180 0.71 -6.82 -15.94
C HIS A 180 -0.56 -6.70 -16.78
N LEU A 181 -1.14 -5.49 -16.87
CA LEU A 181 -2.31 -5.22 -17.71
C LEU A 181 -2.05 -5.55 -19.20
N GLU A 182 -0.91 -5.13 -19.72
CA GLU A 182 -0.53 -5.47 -21.09
C GLU A 182 -0.46 -6.99 -21.30
N SER A 183 0.13 -7.72 -20.36
CA SER A 183 0.23 -9.18 -20.43
C SER A 183 -1.15 -9.86 -20.37
N GLN A 184 -2.05 -9.38 -19.52
CA GLN A 184 -3.41 -9.90 -19.39
C GLN A 184 -4.25 -9.62 -20.63
N LEU A 185 -4.14 -8.44 -21.21
CA LEU A 185 -4.83 -8.06 -22.44
C LEU A 185 -4.34 -8.86 -23.67
N VAL A 186 -3.05 -9.16 -23.75
CA VAL A 186 -2.51 -10.06 -24.80
C VAL A 186 -3.10 -11.46 -24.65
N ARG A 187 -3.21 -11.98 -23.42
CA ARG A 187 -3.85 -13.28 -23.13
C ARG A 187 -5.35 -13.25 -23.38
N GLY A 188 -6.03 -12.16 -23.01
CA GLY A 188 -7.47 -11.96 -23.20
C GLY A 188 -7.85 -11.72 -24.67
N ARG A 189 -7.04 -11.02 -25.46
CA ARG A 189 -7.26 -10.83 -26.92
C ARG A 189 -7.34 -12.13 -27.71
N ALA A 190 -6.75 -13.19 -27.16
CA ALA A 190 -6.90 -14.53 -27.73
C ALA A 190 -8.29 -15.15 -27.47
N ARG A 191 -9.05 -14.63 -26.52
CA ARG A 191 -10.39 -15.13 -26.14
C ARG A 191 -11.53 -14.17 -26.52
N ASP A 192 -11.36 -12.86 -26.27
CA ASP A 192 -12.37 -11.84 -26.55
C ASP A 192 -11.71 -10.62 -27.20
N ARG A 193 -12.34 -10.09 -28.27
CA ARG A 193 -11.85 -8.91 -29.01
C ARG A 193 -11.96 -7.64 -28.16
N VAL A 194 -10.99 -7.40 -27.28
CA VAL A 194 -10.89 -6.17 -26.49
C VAL A 194 -9.90 -5.23 -27.15
N GLU A 195 -10.38 -4.15 -27.74
CA GLU A 195 -9.55 -3.06 -28.24
C GLU A 195 -9.66 -1.87 -27.28
N LEU A 196 -8.72 -1.77 -26.35
CA LEU A 196 -8.54 -0.56 -25.56
C LEU A 196 -7.56 0.38 -26.26
N SER A 197 -7.89 1.66 -26.30
CA SER A 197 -6.93 2.68 -26.73
C SER A 197 -5.75 2.73 -25.73
N GLN A 198 -4.61 3.23 -26.19
CA GLN A 198 -3.43 3.38 -25.33
C GLN A 198 -3.71 4.35 -24.16
N SER A 199 -4.55 5.37 -24.38
CA SER A 199 -4.98 6.29 -23.34
C SER A 199 -5.85 5.61 -22.29
N ALA A 200 -6.77 4.73 -22.70
CA ALA A 200 -7.61 3.96 -21.78
C ALA A 200 -6.77 2.95 -20.97
N LEU A 201 -5.78 2.32 -21.59
CA LEU A 201 -4.86 1.42 -20.90
C LEU A 201 -4.03 2.15 -19.83
N GLN A 202 -3.48 3.31 -20.14
CA GLN A 202 -2.79 4.15 -19.17
C GLN A 202 -3.73 4.63 -18.04
N GLY A 203 -4.96 5.02 -18.41
CA GLY A 203 -6.01 5.38 -17.45
C GLY A 203 -6.35 4.22 -16.52
N LEU A 204 -6.43 2.99 -17.06
CA LEU A 204 -6.70 1.77 -16.31
C LEU A 204 -5.54 1.44 -15.35
N ALA A 205 -4.30 1.58 -15.80
CA ALA A 205 -3.12 1.39 -14.96
C ALA A 205 -3.10 2.36 -13.78
N ARG A 206 -3.37 3.65 -14.03
CA ARG A 206 -3.47 4.67 -12.96
C ARG A 206 -4.63 4.37 -12.00
N ALA A 207 -5.77 3.95 -12.52
CA ALA A 207 -6.92 3.58 -11.70
C ALA A 207 -6.63 2.36 -10.81
N ALA A 208 -5.91 1.37 -11.34
CA ALA A 208 -5.53 0.15 -10.65
C ALA A 208 -4.31 0.33 -9.71
N ALA A 209 -3.54 1.42 -9.85
CA ALA A 209 -2.38 1.66 -9.00
C ALA A 209 -2.74 1.62 -7.51
N GLY A 210 -1.91 0.93 -6.71
CA GLY A 210 -2.13 0.69 -5.29
C GLY A 210 -3.00 -0.53 -4.97
N LEU A 211 -3.56 -1.19 -5.99
CA LEU A 211 -4.09 -2.55 -5.84
C LEU A 211 -2.94 -3.55 -5.97
N THR A 212 -3.07 -4.68 -5.30
CA THR A 212 -2.20 -5.83 -5.57
C THR A 212 -2.51 -6.40 -6.96
N LEU A 213 -1.57 -7.10 -7.59
CA LEU A 213 -1.81 -7.68 -8.92
C LEU A 213 -3.01 -8.64 -8.92
N ALA A 214 -3.17 -9.41 -7.85
CA ALA A 214 -4.34 -10.28 -7.66
C ALA A 214 -5.66 -9.47 -7.56
N GLN A 215 -5.65 -8.30 -6.93
CA GLN A 215 -6.81 -7.41 -6.89
C GLN A 215 -7.07 -6.77 -8.26
N VAL A 216 -6.04 -6.45 -9.03
CA VAL A 216 -6.17 -5.96 -10.40
C VAL A 216 -6.91 -7.00 -11.24
N ASP A 217 -6.46 -8.25 -11.21
CA ASP A 217 -7.10 -9.35 -11.93
C ASP A 217 -8.57 -9.56 -11.50
N ALA A 218 -8.84 -9.53 -10.21
CA ALA A 218 -10.20 -9.63 -9.68
C ALA A 218 -11.08 -8.45 -10.15
N GLY A 219 -10.53 -7.23 -10.19
CA GLY A 219 -11.20 -6.05 -10.70
C GLY A 219 -11.50 -6.15 -12.20
N LEU A 220 -10.54 -6.59 -13.02
CA LEU A 220 -10.72 -6.79 -14.45
C LEU A 220 -11.81 -7.83 -14.74
N ASN A 221 -11.77 -8.97 -14.04
CA ASN A 221 -12.77 -10.02 -14.18
C ASN A 221 -14.18 -9.52 -13.80
N LEU A 222 -14.30 -8.78 -12.71
CA LEU A 222 -15.56 -8.20 -12.28
C LEU A 222 -16.11 -7.18 -13.28
N ILE A 223 -15.24 -6.34 -13.86
CA ILE A 223 -15.62 -5.34 -14.88
C ILE A 223 -16.09 -6.08 -16.14
N ALA A 224 -15.32 -7.04 -16.62
CA ALA A 224 -15.66 -7.82 -17.80
C ALA A 224 -17.00 -8.54 -17.64
N GLU A 225 -17.26 -9.15 -16.49
CA GLU A 225 -18.51 -9.83 -16.20
C GLU A 225 -19.71 -8.88 -16.13
N ARG A 226 -19.55 -7.72 -15.47
CA ARG A 226 -20.65 -6.75 -15.31
C ARG A 226 -20.99 -5.97 -16.56
N HIS A 227 -20.01 -5.70 -17.41
CA HIS A 227 -20.16 -4.79 -18.54
C HIS A 227 -19.97 -5.48 -19.91
N GLY A 228 -19.77 -6.80 -19.90
CA GLY A 228 -19.64 -7.61 -21.13
C GLY A 228 -18.29 -7.44 -21.84
N GLY A 229 -17.27 -6.97 -21.11
CA GLY A 229 -15.91 -6.76 -21.64
C GLY A 229 -15.23 -5.55 -21.05
N LEU A 230 -14.05 -5.24 -21.56
CA LEU A 230 -13.28 -4.03 -21.21
C LEU A 230 -13.41 -3.00 -22.34
N ASP A 231 -13.67 -1.74 -21.97
CA ASP A 231 -13.85 -0.62 -22.89
C ASP A 231 -13.19 0.67 -22.36
N GLU A 232 -13.43 1.80 -23.04
CA GLU A 232 -12.93 3.13 -22.68
C GLU A 232 -13.39 3.62 -21.28
N ASN A 233 -14.46 3.03 -20.71
CA ASN A 233 -14.96 3.35 -19.37
C ASN A 233 -14.33 2.47 -18.29
N SER A 234 -13.59 1.44 -18.65
CA SER A 234 -12.96 0.50 -17.71
C SER A 234 -12.09 1.18 -16.65
N PRO A 235 -11.35 2.29 -16.94
CA PRO A 235 -10.64 3.04 -15.92
C PRO A 235 -11.54 3.57 -14.80
N ARG A 236 -12.76 4.04 -15.15
CA ARG A 236 -13.75 4.51 -14.17
C ARG A 236 -14.23 3.36 -13.29
N TRP A 237 -14.61 2.24 -13.87
CA TRP A 237 -15.08 1.07 -13.13
C TRP A 237 -13.99 0.45 -12.24
N MET A 238 -12.73 0.48 -12.68
CA MET A 238 -11.60 0.04 -11.87
C MET A 238 -11.40 0.96 -10.65
N ARG A 239 -11.59 2.28 -10.81
CA ARG A 239 -11.58 3.19 -9.67
C ARG A 239 -12.70 2.88 -8.67
N ASP A 240 -13.94 2.69 -9.15
CA ASP A 240 -15.07 2.32 -8.31
C ASP A 240 -14.80 1.00 -7.56
N TYR A 241 -14.22 0.02 -8.24
CA TYR A 241 -13.77 -1.22 -7.61
C TYR A 241 -12.73 -0.96 -6.52
N LYS A 242 -11.70 -0.18 -6.82
CA LYS A 242 -10.66 0.20 -5.86
C LYS A 242 -11.25 0.86 -4.63
N ILE A 243 -12.13 1.85 -4.80
CA ILE A 243 -12.84 2.52 -3.70
C ILE A 243 -13.55 1.49 -2.82
N SER A 244 -14.26 0.53 -3.42
CA SER A 244 -14.96 -0.52 -2.67
C SER A 244 -14.02 -1.42 -1.84
N GLN A 245 -12.80 -1.68 -2.33
CA GLN A 245 -11.80 -2.45 -1.59
C GLN A 245 -11.27 -1.66 -0.39
N PHE A 246 -11.04 -0.37 -0.56
CA PHE A 246 -10.46 0.48 0.48
C PHE A 246 -11.49 1.02 1.48
N ALA A 247 -12.76 1.15 1.10
CA ALA A 247 -13.85 1.49 2.03
C ALA A 247 -13.93 0.49 3.21
N ARG A 248 -13.56 -0.76 2.99
CA ARG A 248 -13.43 -1.78 4.03
C ARG A 248 -12.35 -1.47 5.08
N LEU A 249 -11.45 -0.54 4.77
CA LEU A 249 -10.34 -0.13 5.64
C LEU A 249 -10.60 1.19 6.38
N ASN A 250 -11.83 1.71 6.35
CA ASN A 250 -12.25 3.02 6.89
C ASN A 250 -11.46 4.21 6.30
N ILE A 251 -11.18 4.15 5.00
CA ILE A 251 -10.50 5.22 4.29
C ILE A 251 -11.50 5.86 3.35
N GLU A 252 -11.69 7.16 3.51
CA GLU A 252 -12.50 7.93 2.59
C GLU A 252 -11.67 8.24 1.33
N PHE A 253 -11.96 7.52 0.26
CA PHE A 253 -11.57 7.94 -1.07
C PHE A 253 -12.67 8.85 -1.62
N GLN A 254 -12.33 10.07 -1.93
CA GLN A 254 -13.27 10.96 -2.63
C GLN A 254 -12.93 11.00 -4.12
N GLU A 255 -13.87 10.58 -4.93
CA GLU A 255 -13.92 10.88 -6.35
C GLU A 255 -15.18 11.69 -6.62
N GLU A 256 -15.03 13.00 -6.77
CA GLU A 256 -16.09 13.80 -7.36
C GLU A 256 -15.82 13.92 -8.87
N PRO A 257 -16.72 13.40 -9.74
CA PRO A 257 -16.59 13.63 -11.16
C PRO A 257 -16.78 15.15 -11.41
N ASN A 258 -15.79 15.76 -12.04
CA ASN A 258 -15.88 17.14 -12.53
C ASN A 258 -15.88 18.25 -11.47
N VAL A 259 -14.91 18.26 -10.56
CA VAL A 259 -14.67 19.42 -9.69
C VAL A 259 -14.15 20.59 -10.55
N GLN A 260 -15.01 21.56 -10.83
CA GLN A 260 -14.58 22.84 -11.42
C GLN A 260 -14.28 23.82 -10.29
N ILE A 261 -13.08 24.39 -10.30
CA ILE A 261 -12.69 25.44 -9.37
C ILE A 261 -12.70 26.75 -10.15
N GLY A 262 -13.42 27.75 -9.67
CA GLY A 262 -13.32 29.10 -10.18
C GLY A 262 -12.05 29.76 -9.64
N GLY A 263 -11.29 30.43 -10.50
CA GLY A 263 -10.03 31.08 -10.14
C GLY A 263 -8.87 30.12 -9.91
N LEU A 264 -7.89 30.57 -9.10
CA LEU A 264 -6.70 29.79 -8.70
C LEU A 264 -5.89 29.21 -9.88
N LYS A 265 -5.81 29.93 -10.99
CA LYS A 265 -5.20 29.48 -12.25
C LYS A 265 -3.77 29.01 -12.08
N LEU A 266 -2.95 29.76 -11.31
CA LEU A 266 -1.54 29.41 -11.06
C LEU A 266 -1.40 28.03 -10.42
N ILE A 267 -2.22 27.75 -9.41
CA ILE A 267 -2.20 26.43 -8.71
C ILE A 267 -2.62 25.33 -9.67
N GLN A 268 -3.65 25.57 -10.50
CA GLN A 268 -4.09 24.57 -11.48
C GLN A 268 -3.04 24.31 -12.57
N GLU A 269 -2.30 25.33 -13.01
CA GLU A 269 -1.19 25.16 -13.95
C GLU A 269 -0.08 24.28 -13.37
N ASP A 270 0.26 24.47 -12.11
CA ASP A 270 1.27 23.65 -11.45
C ASP A 270 0.76 22.20 -11.20
N PHE A 271 -0.52 22.02 -10.87
CA PHE A 271 -1.11 20.67 -10.79
C PHE A 271 -1.08 19.94 -12.14
N ALA A 272 -1.27 20.67 -13.25
CA ALA A 272 -1.12 20.09 -14.58
C ALA A 272 0.34 19.67 -14.86
N LYS A 273 1.33 20.42 -14.37
CA LYS A 273 2.75 20.03 -14.44
C LYS A 273 3.01 18.77 -13.60
N PHE A 274 2.47 18.70 -12.38
CA PHE A 274 2.63 17.51 -11.52
C PHE A 274 2.02 16.25 -12.16
N ALA A 275 0.88 16.38 -12.86
CA ALA A 275 0.28 15.28 -13.61
C ALA A 275 1.23 14.71 -14.68
N ARG A 276 1.98 15.58 -15.38
CA ARG A 276 2.96 15.17 -16.39
C ARG A 276 4.14 14.41 -15.81
N LEU A 277 4.51 14.68 -14.57
CA LEU A 277 5.59 13.96 -13.88
C LEU A 277 5.23 12.49 -13.56
N LEU A 278 3.95 12.13 -13.66
CA LEU A 278 3.49 10.75 -13.54
C LEU A 278 3.45 9.99 -14.88
N GLU A 279 3.80 10.63 -15.98
CA GLU A 279 3.88 9.98 -17.28
C GLU A 279 5.07 9.00 -17.31
N PRO A 280 4.95 7.87 -18.04
CA PRO A 280 6.01 6.86 -18.08
C PRO A 280 7.36 7.40 -18.55
N GLU A 281 7.36 8.39 -19.42
CA GLU A 281 8.57 9.04 -19.92
C GLU A 281 9.30 9.81 -18.82
N ALA A 282 8.57 10.62 -18.05
CA ALA A 282 9.13 11.35 -16.91
C ALA A 282 9.71 10.40 -15.85
N LEU A 283 9.00 9.30 -15.56
CA LEU A 283 9.46 8.29 -14.60
C LEU A 283 10.73 7.58 -15.08
N ARG A 284 10.87 7.29 -16.37
CA ARG A 284 12.10 6.71 -16.95
C ARG A 284 13.31 7.64 -16.83
N HIS A 285 13.09 8.95 -16.83
CA HIS A 285 14.13 9.95 -16.64
C HIS A 285 14.40 10.24 -15.15
N GLY A 286 13.77 9.52 -14.22
CA GLY A 286 13.98 9.70 -12.78
C GLY A 286 13.34 10.96 -12.21
N LEU A 287 12.44 11.62 -12.96
CA LEU A 287 11.71 12.78 -12.48
C LEU A 287 10.68 12.36 -11.43
N GLN A 288 10.56 13.15 -10.37
CA GLN A 288 9.66 12.87 -9.26
C GLN A 288 8.67 14.02 -9.09
N ILE A 289 7.46 13.67 -8.63
CA ILE A 289 6.48 14.66 -8.19
C ILE A 289 6.98 15.35 -6.91
N PRO A 290 6.50 16.58 -6.61
CA PRO A 290 6.80 17.23 -5.36
C PRO A 290 6.43 16.37 -4.15
N LYS A 291 7.17 16.51 -3.08
CA LYS A 291 6.90 15.78 -1.83
C LYS A 291 5.65 16.32 -1.14
N GLY A 292 5.49 17.63 -1.09
CA GLY A 292 4.36 18.24 -0.42
C GLY A 292 4.01 19.64 -0.91
N VAL A 293 2.75 20.00 -0.70
CA VAL A 293 2.17 21.30 -1.02
C VAL A 293 1.33 21.79 0.16
N ILE A 294 1.57 23.00 0.63
CA ILE A 294 0.75 23.67 1.64
C ILE A 294 -0.20 24.65 0.94
N LEU A 295 -1.48 24.55 1.27
CA LEU A 295 -2.52 25.50 0.90
C LEU A 295 -2.86 26.35 2.14
N ALA A 296 -2.28 27.54 2.24
CA ALA A 296 -2.49 28.46 3.36
C ALA A 296 -3.51 29.54 3.01
N GLY A 297 -4.37 29.91 3.95
CA GLY A 297 -5.32 31.00 3.74
C GLY A 297 -6.56 30.93 4.63
N PRO A 298 -7.44 31.95 4.59
CA PRO A 298 -8.62 31.99 5.43
C PRO A 298 -9.54 30.77 5.24
N PRO A 299 -10.36 30.42 6.24
CA PRO A 299 -11.34 29.34 6.08
C PRO A 299 -12.38 29.74 4.99
N GLY A 300 -12.89 28.74 4.26
CA GLY A 300 -13.89 28.96 3.20
C GLY A 300 -13.34 29.41 1.84
N THR A 301 -12.02 29.51 1.65
CA THR A 301 -11.41 29.93 0.36
C THR A 301 -11.27 28.79 -0.65
N GLY A 302 -11.76 27.58 -0.36
CA GLY A 302 -11.77 26.45 -1.30
C GLY A 302 -10.54 25.56 -1.27
N LYS A 303 -9.73 25.57 -0.19
CA LYS A 303 -8.53 24.74 -0.05
C LYS A 303 -8.80 23.24 -0.23
N SER A 304 -9.86 22.71 0.39
CA SER A 304 -10.27 21.31 0.24
C SER A 304 -10.73 20.97 -1.17
N PHE A 305 -11.34 21.93 -1.89
CA PHE A 305 -11.65 21.79 -3.32
C PHE A 305 -10.39 21.74 -4.18
N CYS A 306 -9.35 22.50 -3.83
CA CYS A 306 -8.05 22.43 -4.50
C CYS A 306 -7.45 21.03 -4.42
N ALA A 307 -7.51 20.38 -3.26
CA ALA A 307 -6.99 19.02 -3.08
C ALA A 307 -7.73 18.01 -3.99
N LYS A 308 -9.06 18.11 -4.04
CA LYS A 308 -9.90 17.28 -4.93
C LYS A 308 -9.56 17.52 -6.41
N ARG A 309 -9.40 18.78 -6.81
CA ARG A 309 -9.04 19.15 -8.18
C ARG A 309 -7.63 18.66 -8.54
N CYS A 310 -6.70 18.75 -7.63
CA CYS A 310 -5.34 18.23 -7.81
C CYS A 310 -5.37 16.75 -8.15
N ALA A 311 -6.01 15.94 -7.33
CA ALA A 311 -6.13 14.50 -7.55
C ALA A 311 -6.82 14.19 -8.89
N GLN A 312 -7.88 14.92 -9.24
CA GLN A 312 -8.57 14.79 -10.51
C GLN A 312 -7.68 15.12 -11.71
N MET A 313 -6.92 16.22 -11.66
CA MET A 313 -6.01 16.62 -12.73
C MET A 313 -4.85 15.65 -12.91
N MET A 314 -4.36 15.10 -11.81
CA MET A 314 -3.32 14.08 -11.84
C MET A 314 -3.86 12.69 -12.25
N GLY A 315 -5.18 12.50 -12.27
CA GLY A 315 -5.82 11.21 -12.57
C GLY A 315 -5.53 10.14 -11.53
N VAL A 316 -5.34 10.55 -10.26
CA VAL A 316 -5.04 9.68 -9.13
C VAL A 316 -6.09 9.76 -8.03
N SER A 317 -6.09 8.80 -7.12
CA SER A 317 -7.01 8.80 -5.98
C SER A 317 -6.63 9.86 -4.94
N LEU A 318 -7.61 10.33 -4.17
CA LEU A 318 -7.44 11.23 -3.04
C LEU A 318 -7.72 10.46 -1.75
N ILE A 319 -6.76 10.45 -0.84
CA ILE A 319 -6.93 9.97 0.54
C ILE A 319 -7.14 11.18 1.42
N LEU A 320 -8.27 11.24 2.12
CA LEU A 320 -8.53 12.24 3.13
C LEU A 320 -8.00 11.77 4.49
N ALA A 321 -7.16 12.57 5.10
CA ALA A 321 -6.62 12.33 6.42
C ALA A 321 -7.09 13.43 7.38
N ASP A 322 -7.84 13.04 8.39
CA ASP A 322 -8.16 13.92 9.51
C ASP A 322 -7.08 13.76 10.58
N TRP A 323 -6.36 14.84 10.86
CA TRP A 323 -5.32 14.84 11.88
C TRP A 323 -5.89 14.48 13.27
N GLY A 324 -7.13 14.91 13.57
CA GLY A 324 -7.81 14.57 14.82
C GLY A 324 -8.11 13.08 14.94
N ALA A 325 -8.52 12.44 13.84
CA ALA A 325 -8.82 11.03 13.81
C ALA A 325 -7.55 10.13 13.96
N LEU A 326 -6.37 10.68 13.71
CA LEU A 326 -5.11 9.97 13.96
C LEU A 326 -4.79 9.87 15.46
N MET A 327 -5.34 10.77 16.27
CA MET A 327 -5.13 10.76 17.73
C MET A 327 -5.89 9.59 18.33
N GLY A 328 -5.15 8.58 18.81
CA GLY A 328 -5.69 7.44 19.54
C GLY A 328 -5.71 7.68 21.04
N ALA A 329 -6.31 6.77 21.78
CA ALA A 329 -6.36 6.81 23.25
C ALA A 329 -4.97 6.78 23.93
N THR A 330 -3.94 6.32 23.21
CA THR A 330 -2.56 6.25 23.70
C THR A 330 -1.58 6.78 22.63
N PRO A 331 -0.38 7.24 23.03
CA PRO A 331 0.67 7.64 22.08
C PRO A 331 1.02 6.53 21.08
N ALA A 332 1.09 5.29 21.54
CA ALA A 332 1.38 4.13 20.70
C ALA A 332 0.27 3.88 19.65
N ALA A 333 -1.00 4.05 20.05
CA ALA A 333 -2.14 3.93 19.13
C ALA A 333 -2.09 5.03 18.05
N SER A 334 -1.81 6.28 18.43
CA SER A 334 -1.67 7.39 17.49
C SER A 334 -0.56 7.16 16.47
N GLU A 335 0.60 6.67 16.93
CA GLU A 335 1.71 6.34 16.05
C GLU A 335 1.40 5.15 15.12
N ALA A 336 0.64 4.17 15.60
CA ALA A 336 0.19 3.04 14.79
C ALA A 336 -0.80 3.50 13.71
N ASN A 337 -1.75 4.42 14.05
CA ASN A 337 -2.69 4.99 13.09
C ASN A 337 -1.97 5.76 11.98
N LEU A 338 -1.00 6.62 12.34
CA LEU A 338 -0.20 7.34 11.35
C LEU A 338 0.59 6.37 10.45
N ARG A 339 1.29 5.40 11.04
CA ARG A 339 2.02 4.38 10.25
C ARG A 339 1.12 3.66 9.26
N ARG A 340 -0.09 3.27 9.71
CA ARG A 340 -1.06 2.60 8.84
C ARG A 340 -1.51 3.49 7.69
N LEU A 341 -1.76 4.78 7.95
CA LEU A 341 -2.13 5.75 6.92
C LEU A 341 -1.01 5.94 5.90
N LEU A 342 0.24 6.12 6.37
CA LEU A 342 1.40 6.32 5.50
C LEU A 342 1.71 5.08 4.66
N TYR A 343 1.67 3.90 5.26
CA TYR A 343 1.81 2.64 4.54
C TYR A 343 0.76 2.50 3.43
N LEU A 344 -0.48 2.86 3.74
CA LEU A 344 -1.55 2.82 2.76
C LEU A 344 -1.33 3.82 1.64
N ALA A 345 -0.89 5.05 1.94
CA ALA A 345 -0.59 6.04 0.92
C ALA A 345 0.51 5.53 -0.03
N GLU A 346 1.55 4.87 0.48
CA GLU A 346 2.57 4.23 -0.36
C GLU A 346 2.01 3.07 -1.19
N ALA A 347 1.22 2.21 -0.57
CA ALA A 347 0.59 1.07 -1.26
C ALA A 347 -0.40 1.50 -2.34
N THR A 348 -1.00 2.69 -2.24
CA THR A 348 -1.93 3.23 -3.23
C THR A 348 -1.31 4.20 -4.21
N ALA A 349 0.00 4.43 -4.13
CA ALA A 349 0.69 5.35 -5.02
C ALA A 349 0.56 4.95 -6.50
N PRO A 350 0.39 5.90 -7.43
CA PRO A 350 0.38 7.34 -7.21
C PRO A 350 -0.92 7.83 -6.57
N VAL A 351 -0.82 8.69 -5.55
CA VAL A 351 -1.96 9.15 -4.76
C VAL A 351 -1.74 10.57 -4.22
N VAL A 352 -2.82 11.31 -4.01
CA VAL A 352 -2.81 12.54 -3.22
C VAL A 352 -3.25 12.22 -1.80
N LEU A 353 -2.40 12.48 -0.81
CA LEU A 353 -2.72 12.38 0.62
C LEU A 353 -3.00 13.78 1.15
N TYR A 354 -4.24 14.06 1.51
CA TYR A 354 -4.67 15.39 1.95
C TYR A 354 -4.93 15.43 3.45
N PHE A 355 -4.25 16.33 4.14
CA PHE A 355 -4.50 16.67 5.53
C PHE A 355 -5.29 17.96 5.62
N ASP A 356 -6.54 17.87 6.09
CA ASP A 356 -7.37 19.04 6.32
C ASP A 356 -7.06 19.68 7.67
N ASP A 357 -7.05 21.04 7.69
CA ASP A 357 -6.83 21.85 8.89
C ASP A 357 -5.62 21.38 9.75
N MET A 358 -4.49 21.09 9.11
CA MET A 358 -3.30 20.53 9.76
C MET A 358 -2.79 21.40 10.91
N ASP A 359 -2.96 22.73 10.82
CA ASP A 359 -2.59 23.70 11.86
C ASP A 359 -3.38 23.49 13.17
N LYS A 360 -4.63 23.04 13.12
CA LYS A 360 -5.38 22.75 14.34
C LYS A 360 -4.78 21.59 15.13
N GLY A 361 -4.36 20.53 14.43
CA GLY A 361 -3.68 19.40 15.06
C GLY A 361 -2.32 19.75 15.62
N LEU A 362 -1.62 20.69 15.01
CA LEU A 362 -0.30 21.15 15.46
C LEU A 362 -0.38 22.16 16.60
N ALA A 363 -1.41 23.01 16.64
CA ALA A 363 -1.62 23.97 17.73
C ALA A 363 -1.85 23.30 19.09
N VAL A 364 -2.43 22.11 19.11
CA VAL A 364 -2.57 21.28 20.34
C VAL A 364 -1.19 20.85 20.86
N ALA A 365 -0.18 20.75 20.00
CA ALA A 365 1.18 20.38 20.40
C ALA A 365 1.91 21.42 21.26
N GLU A 366 1.48 22.69 21.22
CA GLU A 366 2.02 23.76 22.08
C GLU A 366 1.38 23.77 23.47
N SER A 367 0.18 23.25 23.61
CA SER A 367 -0.43 23.03 24.91
C SER A 367 0.08 21.69 25.48
N ASN A 368 0.79 21.73 26.62
CA ASN A 368 1.31 20.54 27.31
C ASN A 368 0.24 19.48 27.70
N ALA A 369 -1.01 19.65 27.26
CA ALA A 369 -2.13 18.79 27.61
C ALA A 369 -2.04 17.37 26.96
N ASP A 370 -1.43 17.22 25.79
CA ASP A 370 -1.39 15.94 25.06
C ASP A 370 -0.01 15.24 25.10
N GLY A 371 0.87 15.58 26.05
CA GLY A 371 2.13 14.86 26.27
C GLY A 371 3.09 14.83 25.06
N GLY A 372 2.97 15.80 24.14
CA GLY A 372 3.86 15.92 22.96
C GLY A 372 3.57 14.88 21.85
N ILE A 373 2.40 14.25 21.86
CA ILE A 373 2.00 13.25 20.84
C ILE A 373 2.00 13.88 19.45
N ALA A 374 1.35 15.03 19.30
CA ALA A 374 1.26 15.72 18.00
C ALA A 374 2.66 16.06 17.44
N ARG A 375 3.60 16.49 18.28
CA ARG A 375 4.98 16.75 17.86
C ARG A 375 5.71 15.49 17.38
N ARG A 376 5.49 14.35 18.04
CA ARG A 376 6.08 13.06 17.62
C ARG A 376 5.49 12.60 16.30
N LEU A 377 4.18 12.71 16.11
CA LEU A 377 3.51 12.36 14.85
C LEU A 377 4.01 13.23 13.71
N THR A 378 4.14 14.54 13.93
CA THR A 378 4.71 15.47 12.95
C THR A 378 6.14 15.07 12.58
N GLY A 379 6.99 14.79 13.57
CA GLY A 379 8.36 14.34 13.32
C GLY A 379 8.40 13.07 12.45
N LYS A 380 7.56 12.08 12.74
CA LYS A 380 7.46 10.85 11.94
C LYS A 380 6.94 11.11 10.53
N LEU A 381 5.93 11.97 10.37
CA LEU A 381 5.45 12.37 9.04
C LEU A 381 6.57 13.04 8.22
N LEU A 382 7.32 13.96 8.82
CA LEU A 382 8.42 14.66 8.16
C LEU A 382 9.56 13.74 7.73
N THR A 383 9.95 12.80 8.61
CA THR A 383 10.95 11.79 8.27
C THR A 383 10.44 10.93 7.11
N TRP A 384 9.20 10.44 7.19
CA TRP A 384 8.62 9.67 6.11
C TRP A 384 8.55 10.45 4.79
N MET A 385 8.14 11.72 4.81
CA MET A 385 8.11 12.56 3.61
C MET A 385 9.49 12.67 2.95
N GLN A 386 10.54 12.74 3.75
CA GLN A 386 11.92 12.87 3.28
C GLN A 386 12.41 11.55 2.66
N ASP A 387 12.16 10.42 3.31
CA ASP A 387 12.75 9.12 2.97
C ASP A 387 11.97 8.38 1.87
N ARG A 388 10.67 8.66 1.72
CA ARG A 388 9.83 7.92 0.76
C ARG A 388 10.27 8.13 -0.70
N THR A 389 10.17 7.06 -1.47
CA THR A 389 10.39 7.04 -2.93
C THR A 389 9.09 6.93 -3.71
N ALA A 390 8.03 6.40 -3.10
CA ALA A 390 6.72 6.25 -3.72
C ALA A 390 6.12 7.61 -4.14
N PRO A 391 5.45 7.70 -5.30
CA PRO A 391 4.87 8.93 -5.83
C PRO A 391 3.57 9.30 -5.07
N VAL A 392 3.72 9.74 -3.84
CA VAL A 392 2.63 10.27 -3.00
C VAL A 392 2.78 11.79 -2.96
N LEU A 393 1.77 12.56 -3.34
CA LEU A 393 1.74 14.01 -3.13
C LEU A 393 1.02 14.32 -1.83
N VAL A 394 1.71 14.87 -0.84
CA VAL A 394 1.07 15.34 0.39
C VAL A 394 0.54 16.75 0.18
N LEU A 395 -0.76 16.93 0.32
CA LEU A 395 -1.39 18.24 0.39
C LEU A 395 -1.81 18.53 1.83
N ALA A 396 -1.56 19.73 2.32
CA ALA A 396 -2.02 20.14 3.64
C ALA A 396 -2.74 21.48 3.55
N SER A 397 -3.94 21.60 4.13
CA SER A 397 -4.56 22.90 4.35
C SER A 397 -4.18 23.45 5.71
N VAL A 398 -3.95 24.77 5.74
CA VAL A 398 -3.69 25.51 6.97
C VAL A 398 -4.42 26.85 6.94
N ASN A 399 -4.96 27.25 8.07
CA ASN A 399 -5.61 28.54 8.21
C ASN A 399 -4.61 29.60 8.73
N ARG A 400 -3.62 29.18 9.49
CA ARG A 400 -2.63 30.07 10.12
C ARG A 400 -1.22 29.55 9.88
N LEU A 401 -0.55 30.09 8.87
CA LEU A 401 0.80 29.68 8.47
C LEU A 401 1.83 29.83 9.61
N GLN A 402 1.66 30.81 10.46
CA GLN A 402 2.55 31.09 11.60
C GLN A 402 2.55 29.99 12.68
N TRP A 403 1.59 29.10 12.68
CA TRP A 403 1.51 27.98 13.61
C TRP A 403 2.22 26.72 13.08
N LEU A 404 2.73 26.78 11.87
CA LEU A 404 3.48 25.66 11.31
C LEU A 404 4.91 25.67 11.84
N PRO A 405 5.41 24.53 12.32
CA PRO A 405 6.83 24.39 12.64
C PRO A 405 7.70 24.70 11.42
N PRO A 406 8.79 25.48 11.58
CA PRO A 406 9.68 25.85 10.47
C PRO A 406 10.26 24.64 9.71
N GLU A 407 10.33 23.50 10.38
CA GLU A 407 10.82 22.25 9.80
C GLU A 407 9.94 21.72 8.66
N LEU A 408 8.65 22.06 8.63
CA LEU A 408 7.73 21.66 7.58
C LEU A 408 8.05 22.30 6.22
N THR A 409 8.54 23.53 6.25
CA THR A 409 8.79 24.33 5.04
C THR A 409 10.19 24.12 4.45
N ARG A 410 10.97 23.18 4.99
CA ARG A 410 12.30 22.84 4.44
C ARG A 410 12.14 22.03 3.15
N PRO A 411 13.05 22.23 2.15
CA PRO A 411 13.08 21.45 0.92
C PRO A 411 13.08 19.93 1.17
N GLY A 412 12.39 19.18 0.32
CA GLY A 412 12.24 17.73 0.47
C GLY A 412 11.11 17.31 1.41
N ARG A 413 10.29 18.26 1.86
CA ARG A 413 9.08 18.05 2.67
C ARG A 413 7.90 18.72 1.99
N PHE A 414 7.58 19.99 2.34
CA PHE A 414 6.63 20.78 1.59
C PHE A 414 7.38 21.72 0.64
N ASP A 415 7.43 21.34 -0.63
CA ASP A 415 8.21 22.04 -1.66
C ASP A 415 7.50 23.29 -2.17
N TYR A 416 6.17 23.35 -2.03
CA TYR A 416 5.35 24.46 -2.47
C TYR A 416 4.45 24.96 -1.35
N ILE A 417 4.29 26.27 -1.26
CA ILE A 417 3.35 26.95 -0.36
C ILE A 417 2.55 27.94 -1.18
N TYR A 418 1.25 27.73 -1.29
CA TYR A 418 0.33 28.63 -1.95
C TYR A 418 -0.53 29.34 -0.92
N TYR A 419 -0.63 30.67 -1.06
CA TYR A 419 -1.59 31.43 -0.30
C TYR A 419 -2.89 31.52 -1.09
N VAL A 420 -3.94 30.93 -0.55
CA VAL A 420 -5.30 30.89 -1.14
C VAL A 420 -6.11 31.97 -0.48
N ASP A 421 -6.18 33.12 -1.12
CA ASP A 421 -6.93 34.29 -0.64
C ASP A 421 -8.41 34.23 -1.02
N LEU A 422 -9.18 35.20 -0.55
CA LEU A 422 -10.56 35.36 -0.96
C LEU A 422 -10.65 35.64 -2.48
N PRO A 423 -11.64 35.08 -3.17
CA PRO A 423 -11.72 35.18 -4.62
C PRO A 423 -11.99 36.61 -5.08
N GLN A 424 -11.28 37.04 -6.12
CA GLN A 424 -11.49 38.32 -6.79
C GLN A 424 -12.87 38.40 -7.47
N PRO A 425 -13.38 39.61 -7.82
CA PRO A 425 -14.72 39.73 -8.42
C PRO A 425 -14.98 38.82 -9.64
N GLY A 426 -13.97 38.64 -10.52
CA GLY A 426 -14.06 37.73 -11.66
C GLY A 426 -14.14 36.25 -11.23
N GLU A 427 -13.30 35.86 -10.28
CA GLU A 427 -13.28 34.49 -9.72
C GLU A 427 -14.57 34.17 -8.97
N ARG A 428 -15.16 35.15 -8.24
CA ARG A 428 -16.47 34.98 -7.59
C ARG A 428 -17.56 34.59 -8.57
N LYS A 429 -17.57 35.21 -9.77
CA LYS A 429 -18.51 34.83 -10.84
C LYS A 429 -18.29 33.39 -11.28
N GLU A 430 -17.04 32.95 -11.48
CA GLU A 430 -16.72 31.57 -11.85
C GLU A 430 -17.17 30.59 -10.75
N VAL A 431 -16.89 30.89 -9.49
CA VAL A 431 -17.30 30.09 -8.32
C VAL A 431 -18.82 29.99 -8.27
N MET A 432 -19.53 31.12 -8.38
CA MET A 432 -21.00 31.17 -8.37
C MET A 432 -21.59 30.36 -9.52
N HIS A 433 -21.02 30.48 -10.72
CA HIS A 433 -21.43 29.73 -11.90
C HIS A 433 -21.24 28.21 -11.73
N SER A 434 -20.11 27.79 -11.13
CA SER A 434 -19.85 26.38 -10.86
C SER A 434 -20.84 25.77 -9.86
N HIS A 435 -21.25 26.55 -8.84
CA HIS A 435 -22.26 26.11 -7.88
C HIS A 435 -23.66 26.08 -8.49
N LEU A 436 -24.06 27.11 -9.25
CA LEU A 436 -25.36 27.15 -9.91
C LEU A 436 -25.59 25.99 -10.89
N ARG A 437 -24.57 25.61 -11.62
CA ARG A 437 -24.60 24.43 -12.54
C ARG A 437 -24.92 23.11 -11.83
N ARG A 438 -24.63 23.01 -10.54
CA ARG A 438 -24.97 21.81 -9.75
C ARG A 438 -26.45 21.72 -9.44
N PHE A 439 -27.11 22.86 -9.31
CA PHE A 439 -28.54 22.91 -9.01
C PHE A 439 -29.42 22.90 -10.26
N ASP A 440 -28.97 23.54 -11.35
CA ASP A 440 -29.77 23.62 -12.57
C ASP A 440 -28.86 23.60 -13.81
N ARG A 441 -29.07 22.60 -14.68
CA ARG A 441 -28.32 22.43 -15.94
C ARG A 441 -28.50 23.60 -16.92
N ARG A 442 -29.56 24.39 -16.82
CA ARG A 442 -29.78 25.58 -17.65
C ARG A 442 -28.65 26.59 -17.50
N PHE A 443 -28.03 26.69 -16.31
CA PHE A 443 -26.85 27.54 -16.10
C PHE A 443 -25.56 27.00 -16.73
N ALA A 444 -25.62 25.84 -17.37
CA ALA A 444 -24.44 25.27 -18.07
C ALA A 444 -24.20 25.92 -19.46
N TYR A 445 -25.19 26.54 -20.07
CA TYR A 445 -25.12 26.99 -21.46
C TYR A 445 -24.92 28.50 -21.63
N GLY A 446 -24.50 29.24 -20.61
CA GLY A 446 -24.10 30.64 -20.77
C GLY A 446 -25.24 31.61 -21.06
N GLU A 447 -26.48 31.19 -20.86
CA GLU A 447 -27.59 32.10 -20.87
C GLU A 447 -27.43 33.06 -19.67
N SER A 448 -27.32 34.33 -20.01
CA SER A 448 -27.10 35.43 -19.07
C SER A 448 -27.98 35.28 -17.86
N VAL A 449 -27.37 35.23 -16.68
CA VAL A 449 -28.07 35.62 -15.44
C VAL A 449 -28.35 37.12 -15.60
N GLY A 450 -29.36 37.43 -16.37
CA GLY A 450 -29.94 38.74 -16.43
C GLY A 450 -30.65 38.98 -15.09
N GLU A 451 -30.18 39.97 -14.38
CA GLU A 451 -30.92 40.72 -13.35
C GLU A 451 -31.55 39.87 -12.22
N PHE A 452 -30.76 39.60 -11.18
CA PHE A 452 -31.22 39.55 -9.79
C PHE A 452 -30.41 40.50 -8.93
#